data_976d3e39cae126625801c07cb95ad207
#
_entry.id   976d3e39cae126625801c07cb95ad207
#
_cell.length_a   1.000
_cell.length_b   1.000
_cell.length_c   1.000
_cell.angle_alpha   90.00
_cell.angle_beta   90.00
_cell.angle_gamma   90.00
#
_symmetry.space_group_name_H-M   'P 1'
#
loop_
_entity.id
_entity.type
_entity.pdbx_description
1 polymer ?
#
loop_
_entity_poly.entity_id
_entity_poly.type
_entity_poly.pdbx_seq_one_letter_code
_entity_poly.pdbx_strand_id
1 'polypeptide(L)'
;AVIFLLRRMNSKLTSPIVIMEIQEWQIDSVASFGMCIAFFLPQIITGEWFQPLIPYLDPILAIILSLFMLPVPVKTVITGLRDLFLLPPEEETVQEIKDIVSPILATYGDTKLYYDILRTGRKLWISVYITMNRDMISISKFKSVQKEIIQALSKEYQDFYFELLPR
;
A
#
# COMPACT_ATOMS: atom_id res chain seq x y z
N ALA A 1 19.53 6.22 -14.08
CA ALA A 1 19.09 7.61 -14.39
C ALA A 1 17.57 7.73 -14.31
N VAL A 2 16.78 6.90 -15.02
CA VAL A 2 15.31 6.97 -15.09
C VAL A 2 14.65 6.82 -13.73
N ILE A 3 15.00 5.80 -12.96
CA ILE A 3 14.45 5.53 -11.61
C ILE A 3 14.64 6.74 -10.68
N PHE A 4 15.80 7.38 -10.72
CA PHE A 4 16.07 8.56 -9.91
C PHE A 4 15.18 9.75 -10.30
N LEU A 5 14.98 9.96 -11.60
CA LEU A 5 14.10 11.01 -12.12
C LEU A 5 12.64 10.77 -11.71
N LEU A 6 12.15 9.55 -11.89
CA LEU A 6 10.79 9.17 -11.51
C LEU A 6 10.55 9.31 -9.99
N ARG A 7 11.50 8.88 -9.14
CA ARG A 7 11.41 9.08 -7.69
C ARG A 7 11.35 10.56 -7.32
N ARG A 8 12.16 11.40 -7.97
CA ARG A 8 12.16 12.85 -7.72
C ARG A 8 10.85 13.50 -8.16
N MET A 9 10.26 13.05 -9.25
CA MET A 9 8.94 13.53 -9.71
C MET A 9 7.83 13.04 -8.77
N ASN A 10 7.88 11.78 -8.34
CA ASN A 10 6.84 11.19 -7.50
C ASN A 10 6.84 11.73 -6.07
N SER A 11 7.95 12.26 -5.56
CA SER A 11 8.00 12.89 -4.23
C SER A 11 7.03 14.09 -4.11
N LYS A 12 6.62 14.68 -5.25
CA LYS A 12 5.65 15.78 -5.31
C LYS A 12 4.23 15.34 -5.69
N LEU A 13 4.09 14.22 -6.41
CA LEU A 13 2.84 13.82 -7.03
C LEU A 13 2.15 12.66 -6.31
N THR A 14 2.88 11.87 -5.52
CA THR A 14 2.40 10.66 -4.80
C THR A 14 1.47 9.77 -5.65
N SER A 15 1.80 9.63 -6.95
CA SER A 15 0.98 8.88 -7.89
C SER A 15 1.27 7.39 -7.82
N PRO A 16 0.25 6.51 -7.61
CA PRO A 16 0.42 5.06 -7.63
C PRO A 16 0.95 4.54 -8.96
N ILE A 17 0.56 5.16 -10.08
CA ILE A 17 1.03 4.81 -11.43
C ILE A 17 2.54 5.00 -11.55
N VAL A 18 3.07 6.11 -11.04
CA VAL A 18 4.52 6.37 -11.06
C VAL A 18 5.28 5.42 -10.14
N ILE A 19 4.66 4.97 -9.04
CA ILE A 19 5.26 3.95 -8.16
C ILE A 19 5.37 2.62 -8.91
N MET A 20 4.33 2.20 -9.63
CA MET A 20 4.35 0.99 -10.46
C MET A 20 5.43 1.08 -11.55
N GLU A 21 5.52 2.20 -12.24
CA GLU A 21 6.56 2.45 -13.25
C GLU A 21 7.97 2.33 -12.67
N ILE A 22 8.20 2.89 -11.47
CA ILE A 22 9.49 2.73 -10.78
C ILE A 22 9.79 1.26 -10.49
N GLN A 23 8.79 0.49 -10.07
CA GLN A 23 8.93 -0.94 -9.78
C GLN A 23 9.26 -1.73 -11.05
N GLU A 24 8.59 -1.45 -12.17
CA GLU A 24 8.90 -2.05 -13.48
C GLU A 24 10.35 -1.80 -13.88
N TRP A 25 10.80 -0.55 -13.83
CA TRP A 25 12.21 -0.21 -14.12
C TRP A 25 13.21 -0.91 -13.20
N GLN A 26 12.85 -1.13 -11.94
CA GLN A 26 13.70 -1.88 -11.01
C GLN A 26 13.77 -3.37 -11.40
N ILE A 27 12.63 -3.97 -11.72
CA ILE A 27 12.54 -5.37 -12.15
C ILE A 27 13.36 -5.57 -13.43
N ASP A 28 13.18 -4.73 -14.43
CA ASP A 28 13.91 -4.80 -15.69
C ASP A 28 15.42 -4.63 -15.51
N SER A 29 15.83 -3.74 -14.60
CA SER A 29 17.26 -3.56 -14.28
C SER A 29 17.86 -4.81 -13.64
N VAL A 30 17.14 -5.45 -12.71
CA VAL A 30 17.58 -6.70 -12.08
C VAL A 30 17.61 -7.84 -13.08
N ALA A 31 16.60 -7.96 -13.96
CA ALA A 31 16.55 -8.97 -15.01
C ALA A 31 17.72 -8.81 -15.98
N SER A 32 17.96 -7.58 -16.46
CA SER A 32 19.06 -7.28 -17.37
C SER A 32 20.43 -7.59 -16.74
N PHE A 33 20.62 -7.25 -15.46
CA PHE A 33 21.84 -7.57 -14.74
C PHE A 33 22.02 -9.09 -14.57
N GLY A 34 20.94 -9.83 -14.25
CA GLY A 34 20.95 -11.28 -14.18
C GLY A 34 21.33 -11.92 -15.52
N MET A 35 20.75 -11.44 -16.63
CA MET A 35 21.14 -11.89 -17.97
C MET A 35 22.62 -11.62 -18.27
N CYS A 36 23.12 -10.43 -17.95
CA CYS A 36 24.55 -10.15 -18.12
C CYS A 36 25.42 -11.17 -17.39
N ILE A 37 25.09 -11.47 -16.13
CA ILE A 37 25.80 -12.51 -15.37
C ILE A 37 25.73 -13.85 -16.08
N ALA A 38 24.53 -14.27 -16.53
CA ALA A 38 24.35 -15.54 -17.22
C ALA A 38 25.22 -15.69 -18.47
N PHE A 39 25.36 -14.62 -19.26
CA PHE A 39 26.17 -14.64 -20.49
C PHE A 39 27.67 -14.52 -20.25
N PHE A 40 28.09 -13.74 -19.25
CA PHE A 40 29.51 -13.52 -18.99
C PHE A 40 30.12 -14.62 -18.11
N LEU A 41 29.35 -15.22 -17.21
CA LEU A 41 29.84 -16.24 -16.28
C LEU A 41 30.55 -17.43 -16.97
N PRO A 42 29.98 -18.05 -18.04
CA PRO A 42 30.62 -19.15 -18.76
C PRO A 42 31.91 -18.76 -19.48
N GLN A 43 32.08 -17.48 -19.82
CA GLN A 43 33.28 -16.98 -20.50
C GLN A 43 34.43 -16.72 -19.53
N ILE A 44 34.14 -16.45 -18.28
CA ILE A 44 35.13 -16.14 -17.23
C ILE A 44 35.59 -17.41 -16.53
N ILE A 45 34.65 -18.37 -16.33
CA ILE A 45 34.95 -19.62 -15.63
C ILE A 45 35.31 -20.70 -16.65
N THR A 46 36.60 -20.94 -16.83
CA THR A 46 37.14 -21.90 -17.79
C THR A 46 37.48 -23.27 -17.18
N GLY A 47 37.08 -23.55 -15.93
CA GLY A 47 37.36 -24.82 -15.26
C GLY A 47 36.59 -26.00 -15.83
N GLU A 48 37.26 -27.14 -16.03
CA GLU A 48 36.64 -28.38 -16.55
C GLU A 48 35.45 -28.86 -15.72
N TRP A 49 35.43 -28.61 -14.42
CA TRP A 49 34.35 -28.96 -13.53
C TRP A 49 33.06 -28.11 -13.75
N PHE A 50 33.18 -26.97 -14.42
CA PHE A 50 32.06 -26.05 -14.68
C PHE A 50 31.37 -26.33 -16.01
N GLN A 51 32.06 -26.98 -16.94
CA GLN A 51 31.54 -27.34 -18.28
C GLN A 51 30.17 -28.05 -18.23
N PRO A 52 29.96 -29.08 -17.38
CA PRO A 52 28.67 -29.77 -17.33
C PRO A 52 27.53 -28.92 -16.74
N LEU A 53 27.83 -27.81 -16.02
CA LEU A 53 26.82 -26.91 -15.46
C LEU A 53 26.34 -25.84 -16.44
N ILE A 54 27.12 -25.53 -17.47
CA ILE A 54 26.80 -24.44 -18.43
C ILE A 54 25.37 -24.58 -19.01
N PRO A 55 24.88 -25.78 -19.46
CA PRO A 55 23.52 -25.89 -19.99
C PRO A 55 22.40 -25.62 -18.97
N TYR A 56 22.72 -25.71 -17.67
CA TYR A 56 21.74 -25.50 -16.59
C TYR A 56 21.76 -24.09 -16.02
N LEU A 57 22.73 -23.26 -16.39
CA LEU A 57 22.85 -21.89 -15.88
C LEU A 57 21.64 -21.04 -16.24
N ASP A 58 21.21 -21.09 -17.49
CA ASP A 58 20.07 -20.30 -17.96
C ASP A 58 18.75 -20.69 -17.25
N PRO A 59 18.35 -21.98 -17.20
CA PRO A 59 17.16 -22.38 -16.44
C PRO A 59 17.26 -22.06 -14.94
N ILE A 60 18.41 -22.26 -14.32
CA ILE A 60 18.60 -21.99 -12.89
C ILE A 60 18.46 -20.47 -12.62
N LEU A 61 19.11 -19.64 -13.42
CA LEU A 61 19.02 -18.17 -13.29
C LEU A 61 17.60 -17.67 -13.56
N ALA A 62 16.91 -18.23 -14.56
CA ALA A 62 15.51 -17.92 -14.85
C ALA A 62 14.61 -18.24 -13.65
N ILE A 63 14.78 -19.40 -13.00
CA ILE A 63 14.04 -19.78 -11.81
C ILE A 63 14.33 -18.83 -10.65
N ILE A 64 15.60 -18.53 -10.39
CA ILE A 64 16.02 -17.63 -9.31
C ILE A 64 15.42 -16.25 -9.53
N LEU A 65 15.58 -15.67 -10.73
CA LEU A 65 15.05 -14.36 -11.06
C LEU A 65 13.52 -14.32 -10.95
N SER A 66 12.84 -15.35 -11.45
CA SER A 66 11.38 -15.45 -11.33
C SER A 66 10.93 -15.46 -9.87
N LEU A 67 11.63 -16.22 -9.02
CA LEU A 67 11.29 -16.31 -7.60
C LEU A 67 11.48 -14.97 -6.87
N PHE A 68 12.51 -14.21 -7.22
CA PHE A 68 12.76 -12.89 -6.65
C PHE A 68 11.79 -11.80 -7.18
N MET A 69 11.33 -11.94 -8.42
CA MET A 69 10.43 -10.95 -9.05
C MET A 69 8.97 -11.19 -8.75
N LEU A 70 8.55 -12.44 -8.51
CA LEU A 70 7.16 -12.84 -8.31
C LEU A 70 6.43 -12.11 -7.17
N PRO A 71 7.05 -11.80 -6.01
CA PRO A 71 6.36 -11.16 -4.89
C PRO A 71 5.73 -9.80 -5.24
N VAL A 72 6.37 -9.01 -6.08
CA VAL A 72 5.88 -7.66 -6.45
C VAL A 72 4.57 -7.73 -7.24
N PRO A 73 4.47 -8.41 -8.39
CA PRO A 73 3.22 -8.52 -9.14
C PRO A 73 2.12 -9.23 -8.34
N VAL A 74 2.45 -10.25 -7.54
CA VAL A 74 1.47 -10.92 -6.68
C VAL A 74 0.88 -9.95 -5.66
N LYS A 75 1.71 -9.16 -4.97
CA LYS A 75 1.22 -8.13 -4.04
C LYS A 75 0.33 -7.10 -4.76
N THR A 76 0.72 -6.66 -5.95
CA THR A 76 -0.05 -5.70 -6.75
C THR A 76 -1.43 -6.26 -7.13
N VAL A 77 -1.49 -7.51 -7.57
CA VAL A 77 -2.76 -8.18 -7.90
C VAL A 77 -3.65 -8.31 -6.67
N ILE A 78 -3.10 -8.75 -5.54
CA ILE A 78 -3.87 -8.90 -4.28
C ILE A 78 -4.44 -7.54 -3.85
N THR A 79 -3.63 -6.48 -3.90
CA THR A 79 -4.08 -5.13 -3.52
C THR A 79 -5.16 -4.64 -4.49
N GLY A 80 -4.98 -4.82 -5.80
CA GLY A 80 -5.98 -4.45 -6.80
C GLY A 80 -7.31 -5.21 -6.65
N LEU A 81 -7.25 -6.51 -6.31
CA LEU A 81 -8.44 -7.29 -6.02
C LEU A 81 -9.14 -6.81 -4.73
N ARG A 82 -8.40 -6.48 -3.69
CA ARG A 82 -8.96 -5.90 -2.46
C ARG A 82 -9.72 -4.60 -2.75
N ASP A 83 -9.12 -3.71 -3.55
CA ASP A 83 -9.76 -2.45 -3.95
C ASP A 83 -11.02 -2.70 -4.78
N LEU A 84 -10.99 -3.70 -5.68
CA LEU A 84 -12.14 -4.06 -6.52
C LEU A 84 -13.31 -4.63 -5.72
N PHE A 85 -13.01 -5.47 -4.72
CA PHE A 85 -14.03 -6.07 -3.84
C PHE A 85 -14.42 -5.18 -2.66
N LEU A 86 -13.91 -3.95 -2.60
CA LEU A 86 -14.16 -3.01 -1.50
C LEU A 86 -13.83 -3.61 -0.13
N LEU A 87 -12.78 -4.40 -0.06
CA LEU A 87 -12.32 -4.97 1.19
C LEU A 87 -11.62 -3.89 2.04
N PRO A 88 -11.65 -4.03 3.36
CA PRO A 88 -10.95 -3.08 4.23
C PRO A 88 -9.46 -3.03 3.89
N PRO A 89 -8.81 -1.86 4.05
CA PRO A 89 -7.37 -1.71 3.85
C PRO A 89 -6.57 -2.62 4.78
N GLU A 90 -5.25 -2.55 4.70
CA GLU A 90 -4.35 -3.32 5.57
C GLU A 90 -4.66 -3.03 7.05
N GLU A 91 -4.56 -4.04 7.91
CA GLU A 91 -4.91 -3.94 9.35
C GLU A 91 -4.16 -2.81 10.05
N GLU A 92 -2.93 -2.54 9.63
CA GLU A 92 -2.11 -1.43 10.12
C GLU A 92 -2.79 -0.08 9.89
N THR A 93 -3.26 0.19 8.66
CA THR A 93 -4.00 1.42 8.32
C THR A 93 -5.31 1.54 9.11
N VAL A 94 -6.02 0.42 9.28
CA VAL A 94 -7.26 0.40 10.07
C VAL A 94 -6.97 0.73 11.53
N GLN A 95 -5.87 0.20 12.09
CA GLN A 95 -5.49 0.46 13.46
C GLN A 95 -5.03 1.90 13.67
N GLU A 96 -4.22 2.46 12.77
CA GLU A 96 -3.81 3.86 12.80
C GLU A 96 -5.03 4.81 12.81
N ILE A 97 -6.02 4.56 11.96
CA ILE A 97 -7.25 5.36 11.93
C ILE A 97 -8.00 5.25 13.26
N LYS A 98 -8.11 4.05 13.83
CA LYS A 98 -8.75 3.85 15.13
C LYS A 98 -8.01 4.58 16.25
N ASP A 99 -6.68 4.55 16.22
CA ASP A 99 -5.83 5.21 17.23
C ASP A 99 -5.95 6.74 17.18
N ILE A 100 -6.22 7.31 15.99
CA ILE A 100 -6.49 8.74 15.83
C ILE A 100 -7.92 9.10 16.26
N VAL A 101 -8.90 8.31 15.87
CA VAL A 101 -10.33 8.65 16.02
C VAL A 101 -10.87 8.30 17.40
N SER A 102 -10.46 7.14 17.98
CA SER A 102 -11.01 6.66 19.25
C SER A 102 -10.78 7.63 20.43
N PRO A 103 -9.60 8.25 20.62
CA PRO A 103 -9.38 9.17 21.74
C PRO A 103 -10.26 10.42 21.65
N ILE A 104 -10.50 10.92 20.44
CA ILE A 104 -11.35 12.10 20.20
C ILE A 104 -12.79 11.76 20.58
N LEU A 105 -13.28 10.58 20.14
CA LEU A 105 -14.64 10.15 20.43
C LEU A 105 -14.86 9.72 21.88
N ALA A 106 -13.85 9.16 22.56
CA ALA A 106 -13.91 8.81 23.99
C ALA A 106 -14.25 10.00 24.89
N THR A 107 -13.84 11.22 24.49
CA THR A 107 -14.15 12.45 25.21
C THR A 107 -15.65 12.77 25.24
N TYR A 108 -16.44 12.15 24.37
CA TYR A 108 -17.88 12.42 24.22
C TYR A 108 -18.80 11.41 24.93
N GLY A 109 -18.26 10.44 25.63
CA GLY A 109 -18.99 9.49 26.48
C GLY A 109 -18.78 8.04 26.11
N ASP A 110 -19.38 7.15 26.90
CA ASP A 110 -19.26 5.70 26.77
C ASP A 110 -20.15 5.23 25.60
N THR A 111 -19.60 5.31 24.39
CA THR A 111 -20.29 5.01 23.14
C THR A 111 -19.66 3.81 22.46
N LYS A 112 -20.49 2.90 21.92
CA LYS A 112 -19.99 1.82 21.08
C LYS A 112 -19.69 2.38 19.68
N LEU A 113 -18.44 2.21 19.26
CA LEU A 113 -17.96 2.67 17.95
C LEU A 113 -17.88 1.48 17.01
N TYR A 114 -18.41 1.64 15.83
CA TYR A 114 -18.23 0.71 14.71
C TYR A 114 -17.59 1.44 13.55
N TYR A 115 -16.50 0.88 13.05
CA TYR A 115 -15.71 1.45 11.96
C TYR A 115 -15.95 0.69 10.68
N ASP A 116 -16.32 1.40 9.63
CA ASP A 116 -16.38 0.90 8.26
C ASP A 116 -15.38 1.70 7.43
N ILE A 117 -14.27 1.05 7.08
CA ILE A 117 -13.16 1.67 6.38
C ILE A 117 -12.93 0.94 5.09
N LEU A 118 -13.12 1.66 3.98
CA LEU A 118 -12.96 1.16 2.63
C LEU A 118 -11.89 1.95 1.90
N ARG A 119 -11.20 1.29 0.98
CA ARG A 119 -10.25 1.94 0.09
C ARG A 119 -10.71 1.79 -1.36
N THR A 120 -10.72 2.89 -2.09
CA THR A 120 -11.03 2.90 -3.51
C THR A 120 -9.92 3.67 -4.24
N GLY A 121 -8.97 2.94 -4.80
CA GLY A 121 -7.78 3.51 -5.42
C GLY A 121 -6.97 4.34 -4.41
N ARG A 122 -6.93 5.66 -4.62
CA ARG A 122 -6.19 6.60 -3.74
C ARG A 122 -6.98 7.08 -2.54
N LYS A 123 -8.30 6.95 -2.58
CA LYS A 123 -9.19 7.54 -1.60
C LYS A 123 -9.59 6.55 -0.52
N LEU A 124 -9.44 6.97 0.74
CA LEU A 124 -9.95 6.27 1.90
C LEU A 124 -11.35 6.79 2.24
N TRP A 125 -12.27 5.86 2.43
CA TRP A 125 -13.62 6.13 2.91
C TRP A 125 -13.72 5.63 4.34
N ILE A 126 -13.92 6.55 5.27
CA ILE A 126 -13.93 6.27 6.71
C ILE A 126 -15.29 6.65 7.25
N SER A 127 -16.13 5.64 7.51
CA SER A 127 -17.43 5.83 8.14
C SER A 127 -17.38 5.30 9.57
N VAL A 128 -17.69 6.15 10.53
CA VAL A 128 -17.71 5.78 11.95
C VAL A 128 -19.13 5.89 12.46
N TYR A 129 -19.67 4.77 12.89
CA TYR A 129 -21.00 4.69 13.49
C TYR A 129 -20.89 4.78 15.01
N ILE A 130 -21.66 5.70 15.59
CA ILE A 130 -21.72 5.90 17.03
C ILE A 130 -23.09 5.45 17.55
N THR A 131 -23.10 4.46 18.43
CA THR A 131 -24.31 4.09 19.14
C THR A 131 -24.45 4.99 20.38
N MET A 132 -25.47 5.82 20.41
CA MET A 132 -25.75 6.74 21.50
C MET A 132 -26.93 6.26 22.33
N ASN A 133 -26.81 6.29 23.67
CA ASN A 133 -27.88 5.99 24.61
C ASN A 133 -28.85 7.17 24.84
N ARG A 134 -28.85 8.19 23.97
CA ARG A 134 -29.63 9.42 24.14
C ARG A 134 -30.43 9.73 22.88
N ASP A 135 -31.69 10.06 23.05
CA ASP A 135 -32.61 10.40 21.95
C ASP A 135 -32.38 11.80 21.35
N MET A 136 -31.54 12.63 21.97
CA MET A 136 -31.26 13.98 21.49
C MET A 136 -29.75 14.17 21.26
N ILE A 137 -29.40 14.59 20.05
CA ILE A 137 -28.05 14.91 19.62
C ILE A 137 -27.97 16.41 19.33
N SER A 138 -26.99 17.08 19.93
CA SER A 138 -26.65 18.46 19.54
C SER A 138 -25.88 18.45 18.22
N ILE A 139 -26.52 18.90 17.15
CA ILE A 139 -25.96 18.96 15.81
C ILE A 139 -24.67 19.82 15.79
N SER A 140 -24.62 20.90 16.56
CA SER A 140 -23.46 21.77 16.65
C SER A 140 -22.24 21.04 17.25
N LYS A 141 -22.47 20.29 18.35
CA LYS A 141 -21.45 19.47 18.99
C LYS A 141 -20.95 18.34 18.07
N PHE A 142 -21.88 17.69 17.39
CA PHE A 142 -21.57 16.63 16.44
C PHE A 142 -20.69 17.12 15.27
N LYS A 143 -21.01 18.28 14.70
CA LYS A 143 -20.21 18.92 13.65
C LYS A 143 -18.84 19.36 14.14
N SER A 144 -18.69 19.81 15.40
CA SER A 144 -17.39 20.19 15.95
C SER A 144 -16.47 18.98 16.08
N VAL A 145 -17.00 17.84 16.56
CA VAL A 145 -16.26 16.57 16.65
C VAL A 145 -15.83 16.08 15.28
N GLN A 146 -16.73 16.06 14.32
CA GLN A 146 -16.43 15.66 12.96
C GLN A 146 -15.30 16.53 12.37
N LYS A 147 -15.32 17.84 12.61
CA LYS A 147 -14.28 18.75 12.16
C LYS A 147 -12.92 18.47 12.83
N GLU A 148 -12.92 18.18 14.13
CA GLU A 148 -11.72 17.83 14.87
C GLU A 148 -11.07 16.55 14.34
N ILE A 149 -11.88 15.51 14.10
CA ILE A 149 -11.41 14.25 13.51
C ILE A 149 -10.85 14.48 12.11
N ILE A 150 -11.54 15.24 11.26
CA ILE A 150 -11.04 15.58 9.91
C ILE A 150 -9.70 16.31 9.99
N GLN A 151 -9.52 17.23 10.93
CA GLN A 151 -8.25 17.93 11.12
C GLN A 151 -7.13 16.99 11.60
N ALA A 152 -7.45 16.03 12.47
CA ALA A 152 -6.48 15.04 12.92
C ALA A 152 -6.06 14.09 11.77
N LEU A 153 -7.03 13.56 11.02
CA LEU A 153 -6.78 12.68 9.90
C LEU A 153 -6.05 13.37 8.72
N SER A 154 -6.31 14.66 8.49
CA SER A 154 -5.66 15.42 7.41
C SER A 154 -4.15 15.62 7.58
N LYS A 155 -3.60 15.32 8.77
CA LYS A 155 -2.15 15.36 9.01
C LYS A 155 -1.43 14.17 8.42
N GLU A 156 -2.09 13.00 8.40
CA GLU A 156 -1.53 11.73 7.95
C GLU A 156 -2.02 11.33 6.55
N TYR A 157 -3.29 11.66 6.22
CA TYR A 157 -3.94 11.26 4.97
C TYR A 157 -4.30 12.48 4.12
N GLN A 158 -3.93 12.46 2.82
CA GLN A 158 -4.23 13.56 1.89
C GLN A 158 -5.59 13.38 1.19
N ASP A 159 -5.89 12.13 0.78
CA ASP A 159 -7.09 11.79 0.01
C ASP A 159 -8.01 10.87 0.82
N PHE A 160 -8.88 11.46 1.65
CA PHE A 160 -9.86 10.70 2.41
C PHE A 160 -11.22 11.39 2.43
N TYR A 161 -12.26 10.61 2.70
CA TYR A 161 -13.61 11.06 3.05
C TYR A 161 -13.95 10.53 4.43
N PHE A 162 -14.40 11.40 5.32
CA PHE A 162 -14.77 11.03 6.67
C PHE A 162 -16.24 11.35 6.93
N GLU A 163 -16.97 10.40 7.44
CA GLU A 163 -18.34 10.52 7.83
C GLU A 163 -18.57 9.96 9.24
N LEU A 164 -19.28 10.72 10.05
CA LEU A 164 -19.71 10.33 11.39
C LEU A 164 -21.22 10.10 11.35
N LEU A 165 -21.69 8.93 11.75
CA LEU A 165 -23.08 8.52 11.64
C LEU A 165 -23.63 8.11 13.02
N PRO A 166 -24.74 8.69 13.47
CA PRO A 166 -25.44 8.17 14.64
C PRO A 166 -26.19 6.88 14.27
N ARG A 167 -26.15 5.89 15.18
CA ARG A 167 -26.81 4.61 15.04
C ARG A 167 -27.70 4.33 16.25
#